data_bfba856535851799ac91097ab769c84e
#
_entry.id   bfba856535851799ac91097ab769c84e
#
_cell.length_a   1.000
_cell.length_b   1.000
_cell.length_c   1.000
_cell.angle_alpha   90.00
_cell.angle_beta   90.00
_cell.angle_gamma   90.00
#
_symmetry.space_group_name_H-M   'P 1'
#
loop_
_entity.id
_entity.type
_entity.pdbx_description
1 polymer ?
#
loop_
_entity_poly.entity_id
_entity_poly.type
_entity_poly.pdbx_seq_one_letter_code
_entity_poly.pdbx_strand_id
1 'polypeptide(L)'
;MAKPLDPKAIEAERQTSSRAERREQKRRQMQDEISYNQRGNGVIVIPPQKRREIAAEPPKLRVAAYCRVSTQEEQQIGSFDMQIHHFTKRIEANPQWELVEIYQDEGISATTVEKRLGFQKMIADAVDGKIDLILTKSISRFGRNIVDILDNLRTLSALNPPVSVEFETEGITYTGDGRNNLLISLL
;
A
#
# COMPACT_ATOMS: atom_id res chain seq x y z
N MET A 1 34.64 -39.88 17.90
CA MET A 1 34.67 -38.44 17.51
C MET A 1 33.23 -37.95 17.35
N ALA A 2 32.77 -37.11 18.26
CA ALA A 2 31.42 -36.56 18.22
C ALA A 2 31.34 -35.43 17.16
N LYS A 3 30.32 -35.48 16.32
CA LYS A 3 30.05 -34.47 15.26
C LYS A 3 29.68 -33.12 15.91
N PRO A 4 30.25 -32.01 15.51
CA PRO A 4 29.89 -30.72 16.08
C PRO A 4 28.43 -30.38 15.76
N LEU A 5 27.68 -29.96 16.80
CA LEU A 5 26.31 -29.54 16.69
C LEU A 5 26.22 -28.24 15.88
N ASP A 6 25.23 -28.19 14.95
CA ASP A 6 24.98 -27.04 14.08
C ASP A 6 24.60 -25.82 14.93
N PRO A 7 25.31 -24.68 14.79
CA PRO A 7 25.00 -23.43 15.54
C PRO A 7 23.56 -22.94 15.39
N LYS A 8 22.95 -23.16 14.23
CA LYS A 8 21.53 -22.79 13.98
C LYS A 8 20.54 -23.66 14.75
N ALA A 9 20.86 -24.93 15.00
CA ALA A 9 20.06 -25.84 15.81
C ALA A 9 20.07 -25.40 17.29
N ILE A 10 21.22 -24.98 17.79
CA ILE A 10 21.40 -24.52 19.19
C ILE A 10 20.62 -23.21 19.42
N GLU A 11 20.59 -22.31 18.44
CA GLU A 11 19.88 -21.05 18.54
C GLU A 11 18.35 -21.23 18.44
N ALA A 12 17.87 -22.14 17.62
CA ALA A 12 16.47 -22.54 17.55
C ALA A 12 15.97 -23.21 18.85
N GLU A 13 16.78 -24.07 19.49
CA GLU A 13 16.46 -24.67 20.80
C GLU A 13 16.44 -23.63 21.92
N ARG A 14 17.33 -22.64 21.92
CA ARG A 14 17.29 -21.53 22.89
C ARG A 14 16.06 -20.66 22.74
N GLN A 15 15.61 -20.39 21.51
CA GLN A 15 14.40 -19.60 21.26
C GLN A 15 13.12 -20.35 21.65
N THR A 16 13.05 -21.65 21.44
CA THR A 16 11.91 -22.50 21.85
C THR A 16 11.84 -22.65 23.35
N SER A 17 12.98 -22.85 24.05
CA SER A 17 13.06 -22.89 25.50
C SER A 17 12.59 -21.59 26.14
N SER A 18 13.08 -20.44 25.67
CA SER A 18 12.64 -19.12 26.15
C SER A 18 11.13 -18.88 25.96
N ARG A 19 10.55 -19.40 24.87
CA ARG A 19 9.11 -19.27 24.60
C ARG A 19 8.25 -20.17 25.49
N ALA A 20 8.76 -21.35 25.83
CA ALA A 20 8.12 -22.29 26.74
C ALA A 20 8.14 -21.75 28.18
N GLU A 21 9.26 -21.22 28.64
CA GLU A 21 9.42 -20.60 29.96
C GLU A 21 8.47 -19.39 30.14
N ARG A 22 8.34 -18.51 29.13
CA ARG A 22 7.39 -17.40 29.14
C ARG A 22 5.93 -17.86 29.20
N ARG A 23 5.59 -18.98 28.54
CA ARG A 23 4.25 -19.57 28.60
C ARG A 23 3.94 -20.14 29.97
N GLU A 24 4.90 -20.81 30.57
CA GLU A 24 4.76 -21.40 31.90
C GLU A 24 4.67 -20.34 32.98
N GLN A 25 5.47 -19.28 32.91
CA GLN A 25 5.40 -18.14 33.81
C GLN A 25 4.04 -17.41 33.74
N LYS A 26 3.51 -17.25 32.53
CA LYS A 26 2.16 -16.70 32.33
C LYS A 26 1.06 -17.61 32.88
N ARG A 27 1.22 -18.93 32.76
CA ARG A 27 0.27 -19.89 33.36
C ARG A 27 0.28 -19.84 34.88
N ARG A 28 1.46 -19.76 35.50
CA ARG A 28 1.61 -19.63 36.95
C ARG A 28 0.98 -18.33 37.47
N GLN A 29 1.28 -17.21 36.83
CA GLN A 29 0.64 -15.92 37.17
C GLN A 29 -0.88 -15.99 37.08
N MET A 30 -1.44 -16.61 36.04
CA MET A 30 -2.88 -16.76 35.88
C MET A 30 -3.51 -17.70 36.90
N GLN A 31 -2.81 -18.76 37.31
CA GLN A 31 -3.24 -19.65 38.41
C GLN A 31 -3.22 -18.97 39.76
N ASP A 32 -2.21 -18.16 40.02
CA ASP A 32 -2.08 -17.39 41.27
C ASP A 32 -3.18 -16.32 41.38
N GLU A 33 -3.49 -15.61 40.27
CA GLU A 33 -4.61 -14.67 40.21
C GLU A 33 -5.97 -15.36 40.43
N ILE A 34 -6.19 -16.54 39.88
CA ILE A 34 -7.42 -17.31 40.07
C ILE A 34 -7.54 -17.78 41.51
N SER A 35 -6.46 -18.25 42.12
CA SER A 35 -6.44 -18.72 43.51
C SER A 35 -6.61 -17.59 44.51
N TYR A 36 -6.10 -16.40 44.23
CA TYR A 36 -6.30 -15.19 45.02
C TYR A 36 -7.77 -14.75 44.98
N ASN A 37 -8.40 -14.78 43.83
CA ASN A 37 -9.81 -14.40 43.67
C ASN A 37 -10.79 -15.41 44.28
N GLN A 38 -10.41 -16.67 44.48
CA GLN A 38 -11.24 -17.70 45.14
C GLN A 38 -11.22 -17.59 46.65
N ARG A 39 -10.26 -16.90 47.28
CA ARG A 39 -10.14 -16.73 48.73
C ARG A 39 -10.86 -15.51 49.30
N GLY A 40 -11.37 -14.63 48.45
CA GLY A 40 -12.02 -13.38 48.87
C GLY A 40 -13.53 -13.41 48.62
N ASN A 41 -14.32 -13.38 49.64
CA ASN A 41 -15.75 -13.10 49.82
C ASN A 41 -16.56 -12.67 48.57
N GLY A 42 -16.61 -13.46 47.52
CA GLY A 42 -17.57 -13.26 46.40
C GLY A 42 -17.44 -11.97 45.56
N VAL A 43 -16.45 -11.15 45.81
CA VAL A 43 -16.19 -9.95 44.99
C VAL A 43 -15.24 -10.34 43.85
N ILE A 44 -15.78 -10.40 42.65
CA ILE A 44 -14.95 -10.56 41.43
C ILE A 44 -14.29 -9.21 41.21
N VAL A 45 -13.02 -9.08 41.61
CA VAL A 45 -12.18 -7.93 41.22
C VAL A 45 -11.76 -8.19 39.78
N ILE A 46 -12.39 -7.53 38.83
CA ILE A 46 -11.93 -7.50 37.44
C ILE A 46 -10.68 -6.60 37.42
N PRO A 47 -9.47 -7.15 37.21
CA PRO A 47 -8.29 -6.31 37.12
C PRO A 47 -8.51 -5.29 36.01
N PRO A 48 -8.05 -4.02 36.18
CA PRO A 48 -8.15 -3.03 35.11
C PRO A 48 -7.49 -3.59 33.88
N GLN A 49 -8.28 -3.77 32.80
CA GLN A 49 -7.71 -4.14 31.54
C GLN A 49 -6.67 -3.08 31.20
N LYS A 50 -5.40 -3.49 31.05
CA LYS A 50 -4.38 -2.60 30.50
C LYS A 50 -5.02 -1.93 29.29
N ARG A 51 -5.17 -0.60 29.36
CA ARG A 51 -5.56 0.18 28.17
C ARG A 51 -4.74 -0.37 27.04
N ARG A 52 -5.41 -0.94 26.03
CA ARG A 52 -4.74 -1.27 24.77
C ARG A 52 -4.03 0.03 24.40
N GLU A 53 -2.70 -0.01 24.38
CA GLU A 53 -1.93 1.08 23.76
C GLU A 53 -2.66 1.35 22.46
N ILE A 54 -3.13 2.58 22.31
CA ILE A 54 -3.80 3.02 21.07
C ILE A 54 -2.79 2.66 20.00
N ALA A 55 -3.09 1.63 19.22
CA ALA A 55 -2.21 1.19 18.15
C ALA A 55 -1.96 2.44 17.32
N ALA A 56 -0.69 2.78 17.10
CA ALA A 56 -0.33 3.90 16.25
C ALA A 56 -1.17 3.79 14.98
N GLU A 57 -1.80 4.89 14.58
CA GLU A 57 -2.60 4.90 13.35
C GLU A 57 -1.76 4.27 12.22
N PRO A 58 -2.36 3.37 11.43
CA PRO A 58 -1.63 2.77 10.33
C PRO A 58 -1.07 3.89 9.44
N PRO A 59 0.14 3.73 8.91
CA PRO A 59 0.74 4.75 8.04
C PRO A 59 -0.21 5.03 6.88
N LYS A 60 -0.37 6.32 6.54
CA LYS A 60 -1.20 6.74 5.42
C LYS A 60 -0.64 6.19 4.11
N LEU A 61 -1.54 5.83 3.21
CA LEU A 61 -1.20 5.40 1.87
C LEU A 61 -0.72 6.61 1.07
N ARG A 62 0.48 6.54 0.50
CA ARG A 62 1.08 7.61 -0.30
C ARG A 62 0.51 7.55 -1.71
N VAL A 63 -0.33 8.52 -2.03
CA VAL A 63 -1.12 8.53 -3.26
C VAL A 63 -0.61 9.61 -4.20
N ALA A 64 -0.39 9.23 -5.45
CA ALA A 64 -0.09 10.12 -6.55
C ALA A 64 -1.24 10.14 -7.55
N ALA A 65 -1.38 11.23 -8.31
CA ALA A 65 -2.29 11.24 -9.46
C ALA A 65 -1.53 11.55 -10.74
N TYR A 66 -1.97 10.93 -11.84
CA TYR A 66 -1.46 11.20 -13.17
C TYR A 66 -2.53 11.80 -14.07
N CYS A 67 -2.29 13.01 -14.53
CA CYS A 67 -3.19 13.79 -15.39
C CYS A 67 -2.57 13.96 -16.78
N ARG A 68 -3.34 13.67 -17.84
CA ARG A 68 -2.94 13.91 -19.23
C ARG A 68 -4.11 14.42 -20.04
N VAL A 69 -3.91 15.49 -20.80
CA VAL A 69 -4.83 15.97 -21.83
C VAL A 69 -4.31 15.61 -23.21
N SER A 70 -5.18 15.24 -24.13
CA SER A 70 -4.79 14.72 -25.45
C SER A 70 -5.00 15.68 -26.60
N THR A 71 -5.77 16.73 -26.43
CA THR A 71 -6.14 17.68 -27.49
C THR A 71 -6.13 19.13 -27.03
N GLN A 72 -5.93 20.06 -27.98
CA GLN A 72 -6.06 21.50 -27.71
C GLN A 72 -7.47 21.89 -27.25
N GLU A 73 -8.50 21.17 -27.69
CA GLU A 73 -9.88 21.40 -27.26
C GLU A 73 -10.09 21.06 -25.76
N GLU A 74 -9.47 19.96 -25.29
CA GLU A 74 -9.52 19.63 -23.85
C GLU A 74 -8.73 20.63 -22.99
N GLN A 75 -7.68 21.28 -23.54
CA GLN A 75 -6.95 22.35 -22.87
C GLN A 75 -7.79 23.65 -22.78
N GLN A 76 -8.54 23.98 -23.84
CA GLN A 76 -9.35 25.20 -23.88
C GLN A 76 -10.54 25.18 -22.91
N ILE A 77 -11.05 24.03 -22.52
CA ILE A 77 -12.22 23.87 -21.64
C ILE A 77 -11.83 23.86 -20.15
N GLY A 78 -10.57 24.08 -19.78
CA GLY A 78 -10.11 23.96 -18.38
C GLY A 78 -10.16 22.52 -17.84
N SER A 79 -10.26 21.52 -18.73
CA SER A 79 -10.37 20.11 -18.37
C SER A 79 -9.15 19.60 -17.57
N PHE A 80 -8.00 20.19 -17.80
CA PHE A 80 -6.77 19.83 -17.12
C PHE A 80 -6.79 20.28 -15.65
N ASP A 81 -7.09 21.56 -15.42
CA ASP A 81 -7.20 22.10 -14.05
C ASP A 81 -8.31 21.40 -13.27
N MET A 82 -9.41 21.05 -13.95
CA MET A 82 -10.47 20.27 -13.31
C MET A 82 -10.03 18.87 -12.91
N GLN A 83 -9.20 18.20 -13.70
CA GLN A 83 -8.65 16.87 -13.33
C GLN A 83 -7.74 16.98 -12.12
N ILE A 84 -6.84 17.97 -12.10
CA ILE A 84 -5.95 18.24 -10.95
C ILE A 84 -6.79 18.48 -9.70
N HIS A 85 -7.76 19.41 -9.78
CA HIS A 85 -8.62 19.75 -8.66
C HIS A 85 -9.44 18.53 -8.17
N HIS A 86 -9.97 17.73 -9.10
CA HIS A 86 -10.73 16.53 -8.80
C HIS A 86 -9.89 15.52 -8.00
N PHE A 87 -8.68 15.17 -8.48
CA PHE A 87 -7.84 14.21 -7.79
C PHE A 87 -7.30 14.76 -6.48
N THR A 88 -6.94 16.05 -6.40
CA THR A 88 -6.55 16.69 -5.15
C THR A 88 -7.65 16.54 -4.09
N LYS A 89 -8.86 16.96 -4.42
CA LYS A 89 -10.01 16.84 -3.49
C LYS A 89 -10.31 15.40 -3.11
N ARG A 90 -10.23 14.49 -4.06
CA ARG A 90 -10.49 13.06 -3.81
C ARG A 90 -9.48 12.47 -2.84
N ILE A 91 -8.20 12.81 -2.98
CA ILE A 91 -7.14 12.32 -2.10
C ILE A 91 -7.29 12.96 -0.71
N GLU A 92 -7.50 14.27 -0.64
CA GLU A 92 -7.66 14.99 0.63
C GLU A 92 -8.92 14.56 1.41
N ALA A 93 -9.97 14.14 0.73
CA ALA A 93 -11.18 13.64 1.36
C ALA A 93 -11.00 12.27 2.06
N ASN A 94 -9.95 11.53 1.75
CA ASN A 94 -9.67 10.25 2.39
C ASN A 94 -8.62 10.42 3.51
N PRO A 95 -9.00 10.27 4.80
CA PRO A 95 -8.08 10.49 5.91
C PRO A 95 -6.92 9.48 5.97
N GLN A 96 -7.04 8.35 5.27
CA GLN A 96 -6.00 7.32 5.19
C GLN A 96 -5.02 7.55 4.04
N TRP A 97 -5.23 8.58 3.21
CA TRP A 97 -4.39 8.91 2.07
C TRP A 97 -3.54 10.14 2.37
N GLU A 98 -2.38 10.18 1.73
CA GLU A 98 -1.46 11.32 1.72
C GLU A 98 -1.10 11.63 0.27
N LEU A 99 -1.33 12.87 -0.16
CA LEU A 99 -0.97 13.31 -1.50
C LEU A 99 0.54 13.46 -1.60
N VAL A 100 1.17 12.70 -2.48
CA VAL A 100 2.60 12.83 -2.80
C VAL A 100 2.81 13.92 -3.84
N GLU A 101 2.26 13.73 -5.03
CA GLU A 101 2.38 14.68 -6.15
C GLU A 101 1.30 14.40 -7.20
N ILE A 102 0.94 15.42 -7.97
CA ILE A 102 0.16 15.28 -9.19
C ILE A 102 1.09 15.43 -10.38
N TYR A 103 1.37 14.30 -11.03
CA TYR A 103 2.20 14.25 -12.23
C TYR A 103 1.36 14.59 -13.44
N GLN A 104 1.94 15.38 -14.33
CA GLN A 104 1.20 15.94 -15.44
C GLN A 104 2.00 15.93 -16.73
N ASP A 105 1.33 15.62 -17.83
CA ASP A 105 1.85 15.78 -19.18
C ASP A 105 0.79 16.48 -20.04
N GLU A 106 1.13 17.65 -20.56
CA GLU A 106 0.30 18.35 -21.52
C GLU A 106 0.49 17.71 -22.90
N GLY A 107 -0.60 17.25 -23.52
CA GLY A 107 -0.57 16.63 -24.84
C GLY A 107 -0.34 17.65 -25.92
N ILE A 108 0.87 17.74 -26.47
CA ILE A 108 1.15 18.42 -27.73
C ILE A 108 0.94 17.41 -28.88
N SER A 109 0.50 17.93 -30.02
CA SER A 109 0.27 17.32 -31.32
C SER A 109 1.00 16.00 -31.63
N ALA A 110 0.34 15.10 -32.34
CA ALA A 110 0.70 13.72 -32.69
C ALA A 110 2.02 13.52 -33.48
N THR A 111 2.78 14.55 -33.74
CA THR A 111 3.99 14.50 -34.58
C THR A 111 5.32 14.57 -33.83
N THR A 112 5.34 14.92 -32.54
CA THR A 112 6.56 14.97 -31.75
C THR A 112 6.60 13.77 -30.81
N VAL A 113 7.74 13.06 -30.79
CA VAL A 113 8.03 11.97 -29.83
C VAL A 113 8.18 12.59 -28.45
N GLU A 114 7.06 12.97 -27.85
CA GLU A 114 7.04 13.60 -26.55
C GLU A 114 7.48 12.64 -25.50
N LYS A 115 8.53 13.07 -24.84
CA LYS A 115 8.98 12.50 -23.59
C LYS A 115 7.89 12.83 -22.58
N ARG A 116 7.04 11.87 -22.20
CA ARG A 116 6.09 11.96 -21.09
C ARG A 116 6.87 12.15 -19.78
N LEU A 117 7.41 13.36 -19.57
CA LEU A 117 8.33 13.63 -18.47
C LEU A 117 7.65 13.46 -17.13
N GLY A 118 6.39 13.89 -17.03
CA GLY A 118 5.59 13.70 -15.83
C GLY A 118 5.36 12.22 -15.54
N PHE A 119 5.03 11.42 -16.55
CA PHE A 119 4.86 9.97 -16.39
C PHE A 119 6.17 9.28 -16.01
N GLN A 120 7.28 9.63 -16.67
CA GLN A 120 8.58 9.05 -16.36
C GLN A 120 9.01 9.37 -14.93
N LYS A 121 8.80 10.63 -14.48
CA LYS A 121 9.05 11.03 -13.10
C LYS A 121 8.20 10.24 -12.12
N MET A 122 6.91 10.06 -12.41
CA MET A 122 6.01 9.25 -11.58
C MET A 122 6.50 7.81 -11.43
N ILE A 123 6.89 7.16 -12.53
CA ILE A 123 7.44 5.80 -12.48
C ILE A 123 8.75 5.75 -11.67
N ALA A 124 9.64 6.72 -11.84
CA ALA A 124 10.88 6.80 -11.07
C ALA A 124 10.59 6.96 -9.57
N ASP A 125 9.70 7.86 -9.19
CA ASP A 125 9.30 8.06 -7.78
C ASP A 125 8.58 6.83 -7.19
N ALA A 126 7.85 6.07 -8.01
CA ALA A 126 7.27 4.79 -7.61
C ALA A 126 8.36 3.72 -7.35
N VAL A 127 9.36 3.63 -8.23
CA VAL A 127 10.52 2.73 -8.05
C VAL A 127 11.34 3.11 -6.81
N ASP A 128 11.47 4.39 -6.53
CA ASP A 128 12.13 4.91 -5.31
C ASP A 128 11.29 4.66 -4.03
N GLY A 129 10.14 4.02 -4.16
CA GLY A 129 9.28 3.68 -3.02
C GLY A 129 8.57 4.88 -2.40
N LYS A 130 8.34 5.97 -3.13
CA LYS A 130 7.65 7.18 -2.65
C LYS A 130 6.13 7.11 -2.82
N ILE A 131 5.62 6.17 -3.65
CA ILE A 131 4.22 6.06 -4.05
C ILE A 131 3.72 4.64 -3.76
N ASP A 132 2.52 4.53 -3.20
CA ASP A 132 1.84 3.25 -2.95
C ASP A 132 0.64 3.04 -3.89
N LEU A 133 0.00 4.14 -4.31
CA LEU A 133 -1.17 4.13 -5.19
C LEU A 133 -1.09 5.25 -6.21
N ILE A 134 -1.34 4.94 -7.47
CA ILE A 134 -1.45 5.91 -8.57
C ILE A 134 -2.92 5.98 -9.01
N LEU A 135 -3.48 7.19 -9.03
CA LEU A 135 -4.81 7.46 -9.58
C LEU A 135 -4.67 8.03 -10.98
N THR A 136 -5.48 7.56 -11.93
CA THR A 136 -5.57 8.15 -13.26
C THR A 136 -6.99 8.07 -13.79
N LYS A 137 -7.36 8.98 -14.68
CA LYS A 137 -8.74 9.07 -15.21
C LYS A 137 -9.14 7.81 -15.96
N SER A 138 -8.25 7.28 -16.82
CA SER A 138 -8.56 6.12 -17.65
C SER A 138 -7.30 5.40 -18.11
N ILE A 139 -7.47 4.16 -18.56
CA ILE A 139 -6.41 3.34 -19.14
C ILE A 139 -5.73 4.05 -20.32
N SER A 140 -6.51 4.72 -21.19
CA SER A 140 -5.99 5.45 -22.35
C SER A 140 -5.11 6.66 -21.98
N ARG A 141 -5.22 7.18 -20.76
CA ARG A 141 -4.34 8.23 -20.25
C ARG A 141 -3.04 7.67 -19.70
N PHE A 142 -3.07 6.44 -19.19
CA PHE A 142 -1.91 5.78 -18.60
C PHE A 142 -0.89 5.32 -19.65
N GLY A 143 -1.33 4.77 -20.78
CA GLY A 143 -0.45 4.29 -21.87
C GLY A 143 -0.90 4.69 -23.26
N ARG A 144 0.00 4.54 -24.25
CA ARG A 144 -0.29 4.80 -25.66
C ARG A 144 -0.86 3.58 -26.38
N ASN A 145 -0.40 2.42 -25.98
CA ASN A 145 -0.85 1.13 -26.48
C ASN A 145 -0.91 0.12 -25.34
N ILE A 146 -1.54 -1.00 -25.59
CA ILE A 146 -1.78 -2.02 -24.56
C ILE A 146 -0.48 -2.64 -24.04
N VAL A 147 0.54 -2.78 -24.88
CA VAL A 147 1.83 -3.37 -24.48
C VAL A 147 2.53 -2.47 -23.47
N ASP A 148 2.64 -1.16 -23.77
CA ASP A 148 3.23 -0.18 -22.85
C ASP A 148 2.49 -0.14 -21.50
N ILE A 149 1.16 -0.23 -21.54
CA ILE A 149 0.33 -0.25 -20.33
C ILE A 149 0.67 -1.47 -19.48
N LEU A 150 0.65 -2.65 -20.09
CA LEU A 150 0.92 -3.91 -19.38
C LEU A 150 2.34 -3.97 -18.82
N ASP A 151 3.33 -3.49 -19.54
CA ASP A 151 4.72 -3.48 -19.09
C ASP A 151 4.92 -2.53 -17.90
N ASN A 152 4.32 -1.33 -17.94
CA ASN A 152 4.36 -0.42 -16.80
C ASN A 152 3.63 -1.00 -15.57
N LEU A 153 2.46 -1.60 -15.76
CA LEU A 153 1.70 -2.23 -14.67
C LEU A 153 2.47 -3.40 -14.05
N ARG A 154 3.12 -4.23 -14.87
CA ARG A 154 3.97 -5.33 -14.38
C ARG A 154 5.17 -4.79 -13.60
N THR A 155 5.81 -3.74 -14.10
CA THR A 155 6.92 -3.08 -13.40
C THR A 155 6.48 -2.59 -12.02
N LEU A 156 5.37 -1.87 -11.94
CA LEU A 156 4.82 -1.35 -10.68
C LEU A 156 4.42 -2.47 -9.71
N SER A 157 3.82 -3.54 -10.21
CA SER A 157 3.41 -4.69 -9.39
C SER A 157 4.57 -5.54 -8.89
N ALA A 158 5.72 -5.50 -9.56
CA ALA A 158 6.93 -6.24 -9.17
C ALA A 158 7.75 -5.50 -8.09
N LEU A 159 7.41 -4.26 -7.76
CA LEU A 159 8.07 -3.50 -6.70
C LEU A 159 7.78 -4.09 -5.31
N ASN A 160 8.60 -3.74 -4.33
CA ASN A 160 8.41 -4.15 -2.95
C ASN A 160 8.47 -2.95 -1.99
N PRO A 161 7.33 -2.46 -1.48
CA PRO A 161 5.97 -2.95 -1.71
C PRO A 161 5.46 -2.69 -3.13
N PRO A 162 4.50 -3.49 -3.64
CA PRO A 162 3.91 -3.28 -4.95
C PRO A 162 3.09 -1.99 -4.99
N VAL A 163 3.17 -1.26 -6.11
CA VAL A 163 2.40 -0.04 -6.34
C VAL A 163 1.13 -0.38 -7.12
N SER A 164 0.00 0.05 -6.58
CA SER A 164 -1.32 -0.14 -7.21
C SER A 164 -1.64 1.00 -8.19
N VAL A 165 -2.45 0.71 -9.20
CA VAL A 165 -2.95 1.73 -10.15
C VAL A 165 -4.46 1.65 -10.25
N GLU A 166 -5.15 2.76 -10.04
CA GLU A 166 -6.59 2.88 -10.16
C GLU A 166 -6.97 3.67 -11.41
N PHE A 167 -7.83 3.08 -12.22
CA PHE A 167 -8.43 3.66 -13.42
C PHE A 167 -9.88 4.07 -13.11
N GLU A 168 -10.11 5.37 -12.90
CA GLU A 168 -11.39 5.88 -12.40
C GLU A 168 -12.56 5.61 -13.36
N THR A 169 -12.36 5.87 -14.65
CA THR A 169 -13.42 5.70 -15.66
C THR A 169 -13.85 4.24 -15.81
N GLU A 170 -12.90 3.32 -15.77
CA GLU A 170 -13.14 1.89 -15.89
C GLU A 170 -13.55 1.26 -14.56
N GLY A 171 -13.38 1.96 -13.44
CA GLY A 171 -13.67 1.44 -12.11
C GLY A 171 -12.78 0.25 -11.71
N ILE A 172 -11.56 0.21 -12.24
CA ILE A 172 -10.62 -0.91 -12.04
C ILE A 172 -9.44 -0.43 -11.21
N THR A 173 -9.08 -1.21 -10.19
CA THR A 173 -7.80 -1.07 -9.48
C THR A 173 -6.92 -2.25 -9.80
N TYR A 174 -5.79 -2.00 -10.42
CA TYR A 174 -4.74 -3.00 -10.62
C TYR A 174 -3.86 -3.08 -9.38
N THR A 175 -3.86 -4.23 -8.74
CA THR A 175 -3.03 -4.52 -7.56
C THR A 175 -2.03 -5.61 -7.93
N GLY A 176 -0.81 -5.55 -7.39
CA GLY A 176 0.24 -6.55 -7.68
C GLY A 176 -0.06 -7.97 -7.18
N ASP A 177 -1.19 -8.19 -6.50
CA ASP A 177 -1.61 -9.47 -5.95
C ASP A 177 -2.24 -10.44 -6.99
N GLY A 178 -2.26 -10.08 -8.25
CA GLY A 178 -2.74 -10.92 -9.35
C GLY A 178 -4.25 -11.08 -9.48
N ARG A 179 -5.05 -10.58 -8.53
CA ARG A 179 -6.52 -10.79 -8.53
C ARG A 179 -7.25 -10.09 -9.67
N ASN A 180 -6.70 -8.96 -10.15
CA ASN A 180 -7.31 -8.16 -11.22
C ASN A 180 -6.60 -8.30 -12.58
N ASN A 181 -5.60 -9.18 -12.71
CA ASN A 181 -4.85 -9.36 -13.95
C ASN A 181 -5.72 -9.87 -15.12
N LEU A 182 -6.81 -10.58 -14.82
CA LEU A 182 -7.73 -11.13 -15.83
C LEU A 182 -8.52 -10.03 -16.58
N LEU A 183 -8.88 -8.93 -15.93
CA LEU A 183 -9.67 -7.85 -16.52
C LEU A 183 -8.84 -7.05 -17.55
N ILE A 184 -7.54 -6.86 -17.30
CA ILE A 184 -6.63 -6.16 -18.21
C ILE A 184 -6.22 -7.04 -19.40
N SER A 185 -6.28 -8.37 -19.26
CA SER A 185 -6.03 -9.31 -20.36
C SER A 185 -7.18 -9.38 -21.37
N LEU A 186 -8.33 -8.78 -21.03
CA LEU A 186 -9.53 -8.74 -21.90
C LEU A 186 -9.68 -7.39 -22.66
N LEU A 187 -8.80 -6.41 -22.39
CA LEU A 187 -8.72 -5.12 -23.08
C LEU A 187 -7.68 -5.15 -24.19
#